data_8b4b4600b852cb0f6ad7fc179fbef281
#
_entry.id   8b4b4600b852cb0f6ad7fc179fbef281
#
_cell.length_a   1.000
_cell.length_b   1.000
_cell.length_c   1.000
_cell.angle_alpha   90.00
_cell.angle_beta   90.00
_cell.angle_gamma   90.00
#
_symmetry.space_group_name_H-M   'P 1'
#
loop_
_entity.id
_entity.type
_entity.pdbx_description
1 polymer ?
#
loop_
_entity_poly.entity_id
_entity_poly.type
_entity_poly.pdbx_seq_one_letter_code
_entity_poly.pdbx_strand_id
1 'polypeptide(L)'
;DFLADVLKKEKVSIIELAPMTNLARLIQKDKEAFSCIEEIVSMGGSFKSHGNCSPVAEYNYWCDPDGASLVYETLHQNGQKIHMVGLDVTRKIVLTPDLLEYMCRLNKETGEFVKKITKFYFDFHWEWEHIIGCVINDPLAVAYFINPELCKGFDSYVQIETEGISLGQSVVDSMNFYRKASNARVLTEVDV
;
A
#
# COMPACT_ATOMS: atom_id res chain seq x y z
N ASP A 1 -11.45 -14.83 12.79
CA ASP A 1 -11.50 -15.00 14.25
C ASP A 1 -10.25 -14.43 14.90
N PHE A 2 -9.04 -14.86 14.51
CA PHE A 2 -7.78 -14.46 15.17
C PHE A 2 -7.62 -12.92 15.29
N LEU A 3 -7.75 -12.16 14.19
CA LEU A 3 -7.56 -10.71 14.20
C LEU A 3 -8.58 -9.99 15.09
N ALA A 4 -9.86 -10.38 15.02
CA ALA A 4 -10.90 -9.84 15.91
C ALA A 4 -10.62 -10.14 17.39
N ASP A 5 -10.14 -11.35 17.68
CA ASP A 5 -9.82 -11.76 19.06
C ASP A 5 -8.60 -11.01 19.63
N VAL A 6 -7.61 -10.67 18.79
CA VAL A 6 -6.46 -9.85 19.17
C VAL A 6 -6.88 -8.40 19.44
N LEU A 7 -7.61 -7.80 18.50
CA LEU A 7 -8.05 -6.40 18.59
C LEU A 7 -8.97 -6.09 19.78
N LYS A 8 -9.68 -7.10 20.30
CA LYS A 8 -10.46 -6.98 21.55
C LYS A 8 -9.61 -6.93 22.81
N LYS A 9 -8.34 -7.33 22.73
CA LYS A 9 -7.44 -7.42 23.90
C LYS A 9 -6.38 -6.35 23.93
N GLU A 10 -5.92 -5.93 22.76
CA GLU A 10 -4.82 -4.99 22.63
C GLU A 10 -4.98 -4.10 21.40
N LYS A 11 -4.36 -2.92 21.44
CA LYS A 11 -4.27 -2.04 20.29
C LYS A 11 -3.19 -2.57 19.35
N VAL A 12 -3.52 -2.66 18.06
CA VAL A 12 -2.65 -3.18 17.02
C VAL A 12 -2.66 -2.24 15.83
N SER A 13 -1.48 -1.95 15.31
CA SER A 13 -1.31 -1.34 13.99
C SER A 13 -1.19 -2.45 12.93
N ILE A 14 -1.70 -2.20 11.73
CA ILE A 14 -1.68 -3.17 10.64
C ILE A 14 -0.90 -2.60 9.47
N ILE A 15 0.09 -3.35 9.00
CA ILE A 15 0.73 -3.09 7.71
C ILE A 15 0.14 -4.08 6.72
N GLU A 16 -0.66 -3.55 5.80
CA GLU A 16 -1.38 -4.31 4.78
C GLU A 16 -0.55 -4.32 3.49
N LEU A 17 -0.08 -5.50 3.09
CA LEU A 17 0.84 -5.70 1.96
C LEU A 17 0.24 -6.56 0.84
N ALA A 18 -1.08 -6.77 0.88
CA ALA A 18 -1.83 -7.64 -0.01
C ALA A 18 -3.24 -7.05 -0.27
N PRO A 19 -4.11 -7.70 -1.06
CA PRO A 19 -5.50 -7.27 -1.19
C PRO A 19 -6.22 -7.19 0.16
N MET A 20 -7.04 -6.15 0.36
CA MET A 20 -7.70 -5.81 1.63
C MET A 20 -8.79 -6.80 2.08
N THR A 21 -8.86 -7.97 1.49
CA THR A 21 -9.88 -8.99 1.75
C THR A 21 -9.98 -9.37 3.23
N ASN A 22 -8.85 -9.45 3.93
CA ASN A 22 -8.84 -9.81 5.35
C ASN A 22 -9.45 -8.70 6.22
N LEU A 23 -9.15 -7.43 5.92
CA LEU A 23 -9.73 -6.27 6.59
C LEU A 23 -11.23 -6.15 6.28
N ALA A 24 -11.63 -6.35 5.02
CA ALA A 24 -13.03 -6.36 4.62
C ALA A 24 -13.83 -7.46 5.34
N ARG A 25 -13.29 -8.67 5.46
CA ARG A 25 -13.90 -9.75 6.22
C ARG A 25 -13.98 -9.45 7.71
N LEU A 26 -13.00 -8.77 8.28
CA LEU A 26 -13.07 -8.31 9.67
C LEU A 26 -14.23 -7.33 9.86
N ILE A 27 -14.39 -6.34 8.95
CA ILE A 27 -15.50 -5.38 9.00
C ILE A 27 -16.84 -6.08 8.93
N GLN A 28 -17.01 -7.02 8.00
CA GLN A 28 -18.25 -7.78 7.82
C GLN A 28 -18.61 -8.62 9.05
N LYS A 29 -17.61 -9.13 9.75
CA LYS A 29 -17.79 -9.99 10.91
C LYS A 29 -17.90 -9.22 12.22
N ASP A 30 -17.07 -8.22 12.42
CA ASP A 30 -16.94 -7.49 13.70
C ASP A 30 -16.40 -6.07 13.41
N LYS A 31 -17.31 -5.18 13.01
CA LYS A 31 -17.00 -3.78 12.71
C LYS A 31 -16.43 -3.02 13.91
N GLU A 32 -16.82 -3.40 15.13
CA GLU A 32 -16.31 -2.77 16.35
C GLU A 32 -14.84 -3.13 16.55
N ALA A 33 -14.46 -4.40 16.33
CA ALA A 33 -13.06 -4.81 16.38
C ALA A 33 -12.22 -4.08 15.32
N PHE A 34 -12.73 -3.89 14.09
CA PHE A 34 -12.04 -3.10 13.08
C PHE A 34 -11.77 -1.66 13.56
N SER A 35 -12.73 -1.04 14.22
CA SER A 35 -12.59 0.34 14.76
C SER A 35 -11.54 0.46 15.86
N CYS A 36 -11.10 -0.66 16.46
CA CYS A 36 -10.02 -0.70 17.45
C CYS A 36 -8.61 -0.74 16.85
N ILE A 37 -8.48 -0.83 15.53
CA ILE A 37 -7.18 -0.76 14.86
C ILE A 37 -6.60 0.64 15.10
N GLU A 38 -5.35 0.69 15.58
CA GLU A 38 -4.68 1.94 15.93
C GLU A 38 -4.24 2.71 14.68
N GLU A 39 -3.63 2.03 13.73
CA GLU A 39 -3.13 2.58 12.49
C GLU A 39 -3.15 1.52 11.38
N ILE A 40 -3.44 1.94 10.16
CA ILE A 40 -3.33 1.09 8.98
C ILE A 40 -2.39 1.76 7.98
N VAL A 41 -1.31 1.06 7.63
CA VAL A 41 -0.44 1.41 6.51
C VAL A 41 -0.68 0.39 5.41
N SER A 42 -1.11 0.83 4.24
CA SER A 42 -1.39 -0.07 3.10
C SER A 42 -0.42 0.20 1.95
N MET A 43 0.28 -0.84 1.51
CA MET A 43 0.89 -0.83 0.20
C MET A 43 -0.20 -1.10 -0.84
N GLY A 44 -0.58 -0.07 -1.57
CA GLY A 44 -1.61 -0.18 -2.60
C GLY A 44 -2.06 1.14 -3.18
N GLY A 45 -2.78 1.06 -4.28
CA GLY A 45 -3.35 2.21 -4.96
C GLY A 45 -2.35 3.06 -5.74
N SER A 46 -2.88 4.07 -6.42
CA SER A 46 -2.10 5.09 -7.12
C SER A 46 -2.90 6.39 -7.19
N PHE A 47 -2.22 7.53 -7.19
CA PHE A 47 -2.85 8.85 -7.31
C PHE A 47 -2.63 9.42 -8.71
N LYS A 48 -1.38 9.72 -9.07
CA LYS A 48 -0.98 10.25 -10.39
C LYS A 48 -0.16 9.27 -11.20
N SER A 49 0.37 8.22 -10.55
CA SER A 49 1.05 7.14 -11.24
C SER A 49 0.04 6.32 -12.06
N HIS A 50 0.45 5.81 -13.21
CA HIS A 50 -0.33 4.78 -13.89
C HIS A 50 -0.38 3.48 -13.06
N GLY A 51 -1.33 2.62 -13.34
CA GLY A 51 -1.43 1.29 -12.72
C GLY A 51 -0.27 0.35 -13.07
N ASN A 52 -0.27 -0.84 -12.46
CA ASN A 52 0.67 -1.92 -12.76
C ASN A 52 -0.01 -3.24 -13.17
N CYS A 53 -1.34 -3.31 -13.12
CA CYS A 53 -2.13 -4.44 -13.64
C CYS A 53 -3.27 -3.99 -14.55
N SER A 54 -3.64 -2.73 -14.50
CA SER A 54 -4.48 -2.05 -15.48
C SER A 54 -3.91 -0.65 -15.74
N PRO A 55 -4.39 0.11 -16.72
CA PRO A 55 -3.90 1.47 -16.96
C PRO A 55 -3.98 2.39 -15.74
N VAL A 56 -4.90 2.13 -14.81
CA VAL A 56 -5.23 3.03 -13.70
C VAL A 56 -5.17 2.39 -12.31
N ALA A 57 -5.10 1.06 -12.22
CA ALA A 57 -5.20 0.36 -10.95
C ALA A 57 -3.88 -0.31 -10.54
N GLU A 58 -3.60 -0.21 -9.25
CA GLU A 58 -2.56 -0.98 -8.58
C GLU A 58 -3.09 -2.38 -8.22
N TYR A 59 -2.20 -3.37 -8.24
CA TYR A 59 -2.54 -4.80 -8.15
C TYR A 59 -3.32 -5.18 -6.88
N ASN A 60 -2.92 -4.73 -5.70
CA ASN A 60 -3.59 -5.11 -4.45
C ASN A 60 -5.04 -4.62 -4.42
N TYR A 61 -5.28 -3.38 -4.85
CA TYR A 61 -6.64 -2.82 -4.88
C TYR A 61 -7.45 -3.37 -6.06
N TRP A 62 -6.79 -3.72 -7.16
CA TRP A 62 -7.45 -4.35 -8.31
C TRP A 62 -7.88 -5.79 -8.02
N CYS A 63 -7.11 -6.55 -7.23
CA CYS A 63 -7.44 -7.94 -6.89
C CYS A 63 -8.70 -8.08 -6.03
N ASP A 64 -9.01 -7.10 -5.19
CA ASP A 64 -10.23 -7.07 -4.38
C ASP A 64 -10.73 -5.62 -4.21
N PRO A 65 -11.28 -5.04 -5.27
CA PRO A 65 -11.73 -3.64 -5.25
C PRO A 65 -12.92 -3.44 -4.31
N ASP A 66 -13.82 -4.42 -4.20
CA ASP A 66 -14.94 -4.37 -3.25
C ASP A 66 -14.45 -4.36 -1.81
N GLY A 67 -13.47 -5.21 -1.50
CA GLY A 67 -12.84 -5.23 -0.18
C GLY A 67 -12.13 -3.92 0.15
N ALA A 68 -11.36 -3.38 -0.78
CA ALA A 68 -10.70 -2.08 -0.62
C ALA A 68 -11.72 -0.94 -0.46
N SER A 69 -12.77 -0.91 -1.27
CA SER A 69 -13.86 0.07 -1.17
C SER A 69 -14.53 0.02 0.20
N LEU A 70 -14.87 -1.17 0.69
CA LEU A 70 -15.50 -1.35 2.00
C LEU A 70 -14.60 -0.83 3.14
N VAL A 71 -13.28 -1.07 3.07
CA VAL A 71 -12.32 -0.56 4.05
C VAL A 71 -12.28 0.96 4.04
N TYR A 72 -12.10 1.59 2.88
CA TYR A 72 -12.05 3.04 2.75
C TYR A 72 -13.34 3.73 3.19
N GLU A 73 -14.49 3.14 2.85
CA GLU A 73 -15.80 3.66 3.26
C GLU A 73 -16.00 3.55 4.79
N THR A 74 -15.59 2.42 5.38
CA THR A 74 -15.68 2.22 6.83
C THR A 74 -14.77 3.19 7.59
N LEU A 75 -13.54 3.42 7.11
CA LEU A 75 -12.64 4.42 7.67
C LEU A 75 -13.24 5.83 7.61
N HIS A 76 -13.85 6.18 6.47
CA HIS A 76 -14.55 7.46 6.34
C HIS A 76 -15.69 7.61 7.36
N GLN A 77 -16.53 6.59 7.50
CA GLN A 77 -17.65 6.58 8.47
C GLN A 77 -17.17 6.70 9.93
N ASN A 78 -16.02 6.09 10.24
CA ASN A 78 -15.44 6.10 11.58
C ASN A 78 -14.60 7.37 11.88
N GLY A 79 -14.35 8.23 10.89
CA GLY A 79 -13.41 9.36 11.02
C GLY A 79 -11.94 8.92 11.15
N GLN A 80 -11.62 7.70 10.73
CA GLN A 80 -10.28 7.13 10.71
C GLN A 80 -9.61 7.34 9.34
N LYS A 81 -8.28 7.16 9.28
CA LYS A 81 -7.50 7.28 8.05
C LYS A 81 -6.59 6.09 7.87
N ILE A 82 -6.36 5.74 6.60
CA ILE A 82 -5.32 4.80 6.17
C ILE A 82 -4.14 5.58 5.59
N HIS A 83 -2.93 5.09 5.78
CA HIS A 83 -1.75 5.60 5.10
C HIS A 83 -1.57 4.83 3.79
N MET A 84 -1.86 5.49 2.66
CA MET A 84 -1.77 4.91 1.33
C MET A 84 -0.35 5.06 0.76
N VAL A 85 0.41 3.98 0.77
CA VAL A 85 1.74 3.86 0.17
C VAL A 85 1.58 3.33 -1.25
N GLY A 86 1.17 4.22 -2.16
CA GLY A 86 0.84 3.87 -3.54
C GLY A 86 2.03 3.87 -4.49
N LEU A 87 1.75 3.56 -5.77
CA LEU A 87 2.75 3.53 -6.83
C LEU A 87 3.47 4.87 -7.05
N ASP A 88 2.89 5.97 -6.58
CA ASP A 88 3.48 7.32 -6.66
C ASP A 88 4.79 7.45 -5.88
N VAL A 89 4.96 6.68 -4.82
CA VAL A 89 6.18 6.65 -4.00
C VAL A 89 7.00 5.39 -4.21
N THR A 90 6.34 4.23 -4.34
CA THR A 90 7.07 2.95 -4.44
C THR A 90 7.91 2.86 -5.71
N ARG A 91 7.45 3.41 -6.84
CA ARG A 91 8.21 3.47 -8.09
C ARG A 91 9.47 4.32 -8.05
N LYS A 92 9.63 5.14 -7.01
CA LYS A 92 10.84 5.93 -6.79
C LYS A 92 11.93 5.13 -6.07
N ILE A 93 11.58 3.99 -5.48
CA ILE A 93 12.50 3.12 -4.75
C ILE A 93 12.80 1.90 -5.61
N VAL A 94 13.96 1.91 -6.24
CA VAL A 94 14.44 0.82 -7.10
C VAL A 94 15.66 0.18 -6.46
N LEU A 95 15.56 -1.12 -6.17
CA LEU A 95 16.71 -1.93 -5.82
C LEU A 95 17.49 -2.24 -7.11
N THR A 96 18.59 -1.54 -7.31
CA THR A 96 19.47 -1.73 -8.47
C THR A 96 20.52 -2.82 -8.21
N PRO A 97 21.16 -3.39 -9.25
CA PRO A 97 22.20 -4.42 -9.08
C PRO A 97 23.39 -3.99 -8.23
N ASP A 98 23.79 -2.71 -8.29
CA ASP A 98 24.87 -2.13 -7.50
C ASP A 98 24.47 -1.96 -6.03
N LEU A 99 23.23 -1.54 -5.73
CA LEU A 99 22.71 -1.53 -4.37
C LEU A 99 22.63 -2.93 -3.78
N LEU A 100 22.22 -3.91 -4.57
CA LEU A 100 22.19 -5.32 -4.14
C LEU A 100 23.61 -5.84 -3.85
N GLU A 101 24.58 -5.51 -4.70
CA GLU A 101 25.99 -5.86 -4.45
C GLU A 101 26.51 -5.17 -3.19
N TYR A 102 26.15 -3.89 -2.97
CA TYR A 102 26.50 -3.16 -1.75
C TYR A 102 25.94 -3.84 -0.51
N MET A 103 24.67 -4.28 -0.54
CA MET A 103 24.05 -5.06 0.55
C MET A 103 24.83 -6.36 0.83
N CYS A 104 25.26 -7.08 -0.23
CA CYS A 104 26.06 -8.29 -0.09
C CYS A 104 27.42 -8.03 0.58
N ARG A 105 28.02 -6.86 0.36
CA ARG A 105 29.29 -6.47 1.00
C ARG A 105 29.10 -6.06 2.45
N LEU A 106 27.98 -5.43 2.81
CA LEU A 106 27.65 -5.07 4.18
C LEU A 106 27.33 -6.30 5.04
N ASN A 107 26.50 -7.18 4.50
CA ASN A 107 26.12 -8.43 5.14
C ASN A 107 25.88 -9.50 4.08
N LYS A 108 26.82 -10.44 3.96
CA LYS A 108 26.80 -11.47 2.92
C LYS A 108 25.55 -12.34 3.00
N GLU A 109 25.16 -12.77 4.19
CA GLU A 109 24.03 -13.68 4.38
C GLU A 109 22.72 -13.00 3.96
N THR A 110 22.46 -11.79 4.47
CA THR A 110 21.28 -11.01 4.13
C THR A 110 21.26 -10.62 2.66
N GLY A 111 22.39 -10.13 2.12
CA GLY A 111 22.49 -9.73 0.72
C GLY A 111 22.26 -10.89 -0.25
N GLU A 112 22.85 -12.06 -0.01
CA GLU A 112 22.60 -13.26 -0.82
C GLU A 112 21.17 -13.77 -0.71
N PHE A 113 20.54 -13.63 0.47
CA PHE A 113 19.12 -13.94 0.62
C PHE A 113 18.26 -13.00 -0.23
N VAL A 114 18.45 -11.68 -0.11
CA VAL A 114 17.73 -10.68 -0.91
C VAL A 114 17.94 -10.94 -2.41
N LYS A 115 19.17 -11.21 -2.85
CA LYS A 115 19.51 -11.54 -4.23
C LYS A 115 18.73 -12.74 -4.76
N LYS A 116 18.54 -13.77 -3.95
CA LYS A 116 17.78 -14.97 -4.34
C LYS A 116 16.30 -14.68 -4.50
N ILE A 117 15.69 -13.98 -3.54
CA ILE A 117 14.24 -13.72 -3.57
C ILE A 117 13.85 -12.66 -4.62
N THR A 118 14.76 -11.72 -4.95
CA THR A 118 14.48 -10.65 -5.92
C THR A 118 14.83 -11.02 -7.36
N LYS A 119 15.50 -12.16 -7.61
CA LYS A 119 15.94 -12.53 -8.97
C LYS A 119 14.81 -12.51 -10.00
N PHE A 120 13.70 -13.21 -9.71
CA PHE A 120 12.53 -13.21 -10.58
C PHE A 120 11.98 -11.79 -10.81
N TYR A 121 12.00 -10.97 -9.76
CA TYR A 121 11.43 -9.62 -9.79
C TYR A 121 12.28 -8.66 -10.63
N PHE A 122 13.61 -8.84 -10.66
CA PHE A 122 14.51 -8.15 -11.59
C PHE A 122 14.19 -8.49 -13.03
N ASP A 123 14.05 -9.79 -13.35
CA ASP A 123 13.74 -10.27 -14.68
C ASP A 123 12.37 -9.75 -15.15
N PHE A 124 11.36 -9.77 -14.27
CA PHE A 124 10.03 -9.23 -14.52
C PHE A 124 10.05 -7.72 -14.83
N HIS A 125 10.70 -6.90 -14.02
CA HIS A 125 10.75 -5.46 -14.26
C HIS A 125 11.52 -5.09 -15.53
N TRP A 126 12.55 -5.87 -15.86
CA TRP A 126 13.24 -5.69 -17.13
C TRP A 126 12.33 -6.00 -18.33
N GLU A 127 11.62 -7.10 -18.29
CA GLU A 127 10.76 -7.53 -19.38
C GLU A 127 9.57 -6.59 -19.62
N TRP A 128 8.95 -6.12 -18.55
CA TRP A 128 7.69 -5.36 -18.65
C TRP A 128 7.84 -3.84 -18.55
N GLU A 129 8.81 -3.35 -17.80
CA GLU A 129 8.97 -1.92 -17.54
C GLU A 129 10.33 -1.38 -18.00
N HIS A 130 11.23 -2.22 -18.48
CA HIS A 130 12.61 -1.90 -18.90
C HIS A 130 13.43 -1.21 -17.79
N ILE A 131 13.18 -1.59 -16.54
CA ILE A 131 13.91 -1.13 -15.36
C ILE A 131 15.07 -2.08 -15.09
N ILE A 132 16.29 -1.53 -14.94
CA ILE A 132 17.45 -2.30 -14.47
C ILE A 132 17.41 -2.32 -12.93
N GLY A 133 16.74 -3.32 -12.37
CA GLY A 133 16.47 -3.45 -10.95
C GLY A 133 15.06 -3.95 -10.70
N CYS A 134 14.57 -3.76 -9.49
CA CYS A 134 13.16 -3.99 -9.18
C CYS A 134 12.61 -2.90 -8.24
N VAL A 135 11.36 -2.54 -8.46
CA VAL A 135 10.64 -1.60 -7.58
C VAL A 135 10.39 -2.27 -6.22
N ILE A 136 10.70 -1.55 -5.15
CA ILE A 136 10.53 -2.05 -3.78
C ILE A 136 9.23 -1.48 -3.21
N ASN A 137 8.15 -2.25 -3.33
CA ASN A 137 6.82 -1.85 -2.92
C ASN A 137 6.60 -2.05 -1.41
N ASP A 138 6.46 -3.29 -0.97
CA ASP A 138 6.09 -3.67 0.39
C ASP A 138 7.11 -3.23 1.45
N PRO A 139 8.43 -3.37 1.22
CA PRO A 139 9.41 -2.89 2.18
C PRO A 139 9.32 -1.38 2.44
N LEU A 140 8.89 -0.56 1.46
CA LEU A 140 8.69 0.87 1.69
C LEU A 140 7.54 1.14 2.67
N ALA A 141 6.44 0.38 2.59
CA ALA A 141 5.34 0.52 3.55
C ALA A 141 5.78 0.17 4.97
N VAL A 142 6.59 -0.87 5.13
CA VAL A 142 7.19 -1.23 6.43
C VAL A 142 8.17 -0.16 6.91
N ALA A 143 9.04 0.35 6.04
CA ALA A 143 9.99 1.41 6.37
C ALA A 143 9.27 2.70 6.79
N TYR A 144 8.22 3.07 6.08
CA TYR A 144 7.37 4.21 6.41
C TYR A 144 6.71 4.05 7.79
N PHE A 145 6.18 2.87 8.09
CA PHE A 145 5.60 2.60 9.42
C PHE A 145 6.63 2.78 10.54
N ILE A 146 7.88 2.35 10.32
CA ILE A 146 8.97 2.48 11.31
C ILE A 146 9.43 3.95 11.42
N ASN A 147 9.51 4.65 10.30
CA ASN A 147 9.94 6.05 10.23
C ASN A 147 9.06 6.85 9.25
N PRO A 148 7.97 7.46 9.73
CA PRO A 148 7.06 8.22 8.87
C PRO A 148 7.68 9.45 8.19
N GLU A 149 8.84 9.94 8.65
CA GLU A 149 9.54 11.06 8.05
C GLU A 149 10.13 10.74 6.67
N LEU A 150 10.27 9.45 6.33
CA LEU A 150 10.73 8.99 5.01
C LEU A 150 9.82 9.43 3.87
N CYS A 151 8.52 9.61 4.14
CA CYS A 151 7.58 9.96 3.10
C CYS A 151 6.78 11.21 3.46
N LYS A 152 6.44 12.00 2.43
CA LYS A 152 5.51 13.12 2.55
C LYS A 152 4.27 12.86 1.74
N GLY A 153 3.16 13.45 2.17
CA GLY A 153 1.87 13.28 1.53
C GLY A 153 0.85 14.28 2.06
N PHE A 154 -0.38 14.09 1.65
CA PHE A 154 -1.49 14.96 2.05
C PHE A 154 -2.71 14.11 2.42
N ASP A 155 -3.58 14.68 3.23
CA ASP A 155 -4.84 14.05 3.61
C ASP A 155 -5.90 14.30 2.54
N SER A 156 -6.60 13.26 2.13
CA SER A 156 -7.66 13.34 1.12
C SER A 156 -8.77 12.34 1.38
N TYR A 157 -9.94 12.62 0.81
CA TYR A 157 -10.95 11.60 0.61
C TYR A 157 -10.54 10.74 -0.58
N VAL A 158 -10.57 9.43 -0.38
CA VAL A 158 -10.26 8.43 -1.41
C VAL A 158 -11.42 7.46 -1.52
N GLN A 159 -11.79 7.13 -2.75
CA GLN A 159 -12.77 6.12 -3.08
C GLN A 159 -12.15 5.11 -4.04
N ILE A 160 -12.48 3.83 -3.88
CA ILE A 160 -12.03 2.79 -4.80
C ILE A 160 -13.15 2.49 -5.79
N GLU A 161 -12.81 2.51 -7.06
CA GLU A 161 -13.75 2.16 -8.13
C GLU A 161 -13.94 0.64 -8.21
N THR A 162 -15.18 0.20 -8.19
CA THR A 162 -15.52 -1.24 -8.13
C THR A 162 -16.09 -1.79 -9.42
N GLU A 163 -16.27 -0.96 -10.46
CA GLU A 163 -16.89 -1.38 -11.71
C GLU A 163 -16.20 -0.77 -12.94
N GLY A 164 -16.51 -1.31 -14.10
CA GLY A 164 -16.13 -0.75 -15.38
C GLY A 164 -14.65 -0.77 -15.70
N ILE A 165 -14.24 0.12 -16.60
CA ILE A 165 -12.87 0.16 -17.16
C ILE A 165 -11.83 0.62 -16.14
N SER A 166 -12.26 1.31 -15.09
CA SER A 166 -11.43 1.84 -14.00
C SER A 166 -11.46 1.00 -12.73
N LEU A 167 -11.93 -0.24 -12.81
CA LEU A 167 -11.96 -1.19 -11.70
C LEU A 167 -10.64 -1.19 -10.92
N GLY A 168 -10.73 -1.02 -9.60
CA GLY A 168 -9.58 -0.99 -8.68
C GLY A 168 -8.83 0.35 -8.63
N GLN A 169 -9.26 1.37 -9.39
CA GLN A 169 -8.67 2.71 -9.33
C GLN A 169 -8.93 3.35 -7.97
N SER A 170 -7.89 3.88 -7.34
CA SER A 170 -8.02 4.79 -6.20
C SER A 170 -8.27 6.22 -6.68
N VAL A 171 -9.52 6.66 -6.56
CA VAL A 171 -9.96 8.02 -6.91
C VAL A 171 -9.67 8.93 -5.73
N VAL A 172 -8.61 9.74 -5.84
CA VAL A 172 -8.14 10.65 -4.80
C VAL A 172 -8.70 12.04 -5.05
N ASP A 173 -9.54 12.54 -4.15
CA ASP A 173 -10.15 13.88 -4.23
C ASP A 173 -9.20 14.97 -3.73
N SER A 174 -8.07 15.14 -4.40
CA SER A 174 -7.03 16.10 -3.99
C SER A 174 -7.46 17.57 -4.05
N MET A 175 -8.55 17.87 -4.75
CA MET A 175 -9.10 19.23 -4.90
C MET A 175 -10.38 19.44 -4.07
N ASN A 176 -10.77 18.43 -3.29
CA ASN A 176 -11.95 18.47 -2.42
C ASN A 176 -13.26 18.76 -3.16
N PHE A 177 -13.43 18.16 -4.35
CA PHE A 177 -14.67 18.29 -5.15
C PHE A 177 -15.88 17.71 -4.42
N TYR A 178 -15.70 16.57 -3.75
CA TYR A 178 -16.77 15.89 -3.02
C TYR A 178 -17.08 16.51 -1.66
N ARG A 179 -16.22 17.41 -1.15
CA ARG A 179 -16.36 18.07 0.16
C ARG A 179 -16.56 17.08 1.32
N LYS A 180 -15.90 15.93 1.24
CA LYS A 180 -15.94 14.87 2.26
C LYS A 180 -14.73 14.95 3.17
N ALA A 181 -14.90 14.52 4.41
CA ALA A 181 -13.77 14.37 5.33
C ALA A 181 -12.78 13.33 4.79
N SER A 182 -11.48 13.60 4.97
CA SER A 182 -10.41 12.71 4.52
C SER A 182 -10.46 11.37 5.25
N ASN A 183 -10.27 10.29 4.51
CA ASN A 183 -10.14 8.91 5.01
C ASN A 183 -8.77 8.30 4.69
N ALA A 184 -7.89 9.05 4.06
CA ALA A 184 -6.55 8.61 3.74
C ALA A 184 -5.53 9.74 3.86
N ARG A 185 -4.30 9.36 4.23
CA ARG A 185 -3.08 10.11 3.98
C ARG A 185 -2.41 9.50 2.76
N VAL A 186 -2.44 10.22 1.66
CA VAL A 186 -1.90 9.79 0.36
C VAL A 186 -0.45 10.22 0.28
N LEU A 187 0.48 9.25 0.20
CA LEU A 187 1.90 9.54 0.10
C LEU A 187 2.30 9.81 -1.36
N THR A 188 3.09 10.86 -1.57
CA THR A 188 3.47 11.33 -2.92
C THR A 188 4.96 11.59 -3.08
N GLU A 189 5.68 11.73 -1.98
CA GLU A 189 7.13 11.97 -1.97
C GLU A 189 7.80 10.99 -1.02
N VAL A 190 9.00 10.57 -1.35
CA VAL A 190 9.86 9.75 -0.52
C VAL A 190 11.27 10.31 -0.57
N ASP A 191 11.94 10.35 0.56
CA ASP A 191 13.36 10.69 0.68
C ASP A 191 14.19 9.45 0.38
N VAL A 192 15.07 9.54 -0.64
CA VAL A 192 15.82 8.41 -1.23
C VAL A 192 17.32 8.60 -0.97
#